data_9448c495f80372839b83ed32399bf6a3
#
_entry.id   9448c495f80372839b83ed32399bf6a3
#
_cell.length_a   1.000
_cell.length_b   1.000
_cell.length_c   1.000
_cell.angle_alpha   90.00
_cell.angle_beta   90.00
_cell.angle_gamma   90.00
#
_symmetry.space_group_name_H-M   'P 1'
#
loop_
_entity.id
_entity.type
_entity.pdbx_description
1 polymer ?
#
loop_
_entity_poly.entity_id
_entity_poly.type
_entity_poly.pdbx_seq_one_letter_code
_entity_poly.pdbx_strand_id
1 'polypeptide(L)'
;MMRFKHLFSTVIVVLFAVVLAACSYHTLVESKKDSTGYPPDPATEYLVTQYADATGVQGTFYTITNDTTLIIIDGGWADNAAAVREVIAAHGNHVNAWILSHPHQDHAGAFNQIYASPDGITIDAVYDNGFDYDFIEAAGEPYDDITVMETYHTLTRDASNVTHLHRGDVLSICGLTFSVLNAYDDTVLQNVGDEKDYQN
;
A
#
# COMPACT_ATOMS: atom_id res chain seq x y z
N MET A 1 44.92 -2.13 47.97
CA MET A 1 44.34 -3.22 47.16
C MET A 1 42.83 -3.22 47.37
N MET A 2 42.13 -2.40 46.61
CA MET A 2 40.71 -2.09 46.82
C MET A 2 39.83 -2.88 45.85
N ARG A 3 38.73 -3.37 46.39
CA ARG A 3 37.79 -4.35 45.85
C ARG A 3 37.05 -3.83 44.60
N PHE A 4 37.40 -4.37 43.42
CA PHE A 4 36.68 -4.11 42.18
C PHE A 4 35.74 -5.27 41.76
N LYS A 5 35.34 -6.15 42.67
CA LYS A 5 34.57 -7.37 42.36
C LYS A 5 33.04 -7.23 42.37
N HIS A 6 32.50 -6.10 42.88
CA HIS A 6 31.04 -5.98 42.99
C HIS A 6 30.38 -5.11 41.91
N LEU A 7 31.16 -4.35 41.13
CA LEU A 7 30.58 -3.45 40.11
C LEU A 7 30.19 -4.19 38.83
N PHE A 8 30.89 -5.27 38.49
CA PHE A 8 30.59 -6.05 37.29
C PHE A 8 29.32 -6.92 37.40
N SER A 9 28.98 -7.39 38.59
CA SER A 9 27.79 -8.23 38.78
C SER A 9 26.49 -7.45 38.68
N THR A 10 26.48 -6.19 39.11
CA THR A 10 25.27 -5.36 39.09
C THR A 10 24.94 -4.82 37.70
N VAL A 11 25.95 -4.56 36.87
CA VAL A 11 25.76 -4.10 35.49
C VAL A 11 25.21 -5.21 34.62
N ILE A 12 25.65 -6.46 34.80
CA ILE A 12 25.16 -7.61 34.01
C ILE A 12 23.70 -7.91 34.35
N VAL A 13 23.30 -7.81 35.63
CA VAL A 13 21.90 -8.06 36.05
C VAL A 13 20.95 -6.99 35.50
N VAL A 14 21.38 -5.71 35.44
CA VAL A 14 20.56 -4.63 34.88
C VAL A 14 20.45 -4.76 33.33
N LEU A 15 21.53 -5.17 32.64
CA LEU A 15 21.46 -5.41 31.19
C LEU A 15 20.54 -6.61 30.86
N PHE A 16 20.56 -7.67 31.68
CA PHE A 16 19.67 -8.81 31.45
C PHE A 16 18.20 -8.49 31.75
N ALA A 17 17.91 -7.63 32.72
CA ALA A 17 16.57 -7.18 33.02
C ALA A 17 16.01 -6.28 31.91
N VAL A 18 16.85 -5.44 31.27
CA VAL A 18 16.43 -4.60 30.15
C VAL A 18 16.20 -5.40 28.88
N VAL A 19 17.00 -6.44 28.62
CA VAL A 19 16.80 -7.34 27.47
C VAL A 19 15.55 -8.21 27.66
N LEU A 20 15.24 -8.66 28.86
CA LEU A 20 14.01 -9.41 29.14
C LEU A 20 12.76 -8.51 29.10
N ALA A 21 12.86 -7.25 29.47
CA ALA A 21 11.76 -6.29 29.34
C ALA A 21 11.49 -5.94 27.87
N ALA A 22 12.52 -5.85 27.02
CA ALA A 22 12.37 -5.61 25.60
C ALA A 22 11.74 -6.81 24.85
N CYS A 23 12.05 -8.06 25.27
CA CYS A 23 11.40 -9.25 24.71
C CYS A 23 9.96 -9.44 25.18
N SER A 24 9.56 -8.88 26.33
CA SER A 24 8.19 -9.00 26.85
C SER A 24 7.21 -8.01 26.23
N TYR A 25 7.66 -7.01 25.49
CA TYR A 25 6.78 -6.06 24.79
C TYR A 25 6.26 -6.59 23.46
N HIS A 26 6.78 -7.72 22.95
CA HIS A 26 6.37 -8.29 21.67
C HIS A 26 5.26 -9.34 21.77
N THR A 27 4.71 -9.63 22.96
CA THR A 27 3.75 -10.74 23.12
C THR A 27 2.41 -10.36 23.73
N LEU A 28 1.94 -9.12 23.59
CA LEU A 28 0.58 -8.74 23.98
C LEU A 28 -0.14 -8.02 22.83
N VAL A 29 -0.19 -8.67 21.65
CA VAL A 29 -1.36 -8.52 20.78
C VAL A 29 -2.27 -9.69 21.13
N GLU A 30 -3.18 -9.49 22.08
CA GLU A 30 -4.32 -10.37 22.26
C GLU A 30 -5.10 -10.37 20.95
N SER A 31 -5.07 -11.50 20.22
CA SER A 31 -5.97 -11.72 19.11
C SER A 31 -7.40 -11.68 19.66
N LYS A 32 -8.12 -10.60 19.38
CA LYS A 32 -9.57 -10.57 19.58
C LYS A 32 -10.16 -11.72 18.77
N LYS A 33 -10.72 -12.68 19.46
CA LYS A 33 -11.44 -13.81 18.89
C LYS A 33 -12.52 -13.26 17.95
N ASP A 34 -12.39 -13.56 16.66
CA ASP A 34 -13.42 -13.22 15.68
C ASP A 34 -14.73 -13.89 16.10
N SER A 35 -15.82 -13.14 16.01
CA SER A 35 -17.17 -13.59 16.40
C SER A 35 -17.76 -14.66 15.46
N THR A 36 -17.05 -15.05 14.39
CA THR A 36 -17.49 -16.06 13.42
C THR A 36 -17.25 -17.50 13.86
N GLY A 37 -16.54 -17.73 14.95
CA GLY A 37 -16.31 -19.07 15.52
C GLY A 37 -15.29 -19.95 14.78
N TYR A 38 -14.69 -19.46 13.70
CA TYR A 38 -13.54 -20.09 13.06
C TYR A 38 -12.26 -19.58 13.72
N PRO A 39 -11.37 -20.47 14.24
CA PRO A 39 -10.06 -20.02 14.61
C PRO A 39 -9.35 -19.50 13.35
N PRO A 40 -8.70 -18.32 13.41
CA PRO A 40 -7.84 -17.90 12.30
C PRO A 40 -6.83 -19.00 12.03
N ASP A 41 -6.59 -19.30 10.77
CA ASP A 41 -5.52 -20.21 10.38
C ASP A 41 -4.20 -19.63 10.94
N PRO A 42 -3.53 -20.31 11.87
CA PRO A 42 -2.32 -19.79 12.50
C PRO A 42 -1.13 -19.63 11.52
N ALA A 43 -1.34 -19.96 10.25
CA ALA A 43 -0.26 -20.03 9.27
C ALA A 43 -0.05 -18.75 8.46
N THR A 44 -0.93 -17.73 8.52
CA THR A 44 -0.76 -16.58 7.65
C THR A 44 -1.08 -15.27 8.39
N GLU A 45 -0.07 -14.73 9.08
CA GLU A 45 -0.12 -13.36 9.56
C GLU A 45 0.30 -12.40 8.44
N TYR A 46 -0.44 -11.30 8.30
CA TYR A 46 -0.10 -10.20 7.40
C TYR A 46 0.18 -8.95 8.21
N LEU A 47 1.22 -8.23 7.83
CA LEU A 47 1.53 -6.90 8.35
C LEU A 47 1.01 -5.84 7.38
N VAL A 48 0.20 -4.93 7.89
CA VAL A 48 -0.22 -3.73 7.17
C VAL A 48 0.65 -2.57 7.64
N THR A 49 1.38 -1.94 6.72
CA THR A 49 2.24 -0.80 7.02
C THR A 49 1.78 0.41 6.21
N GLN A 50 1.62 1.55 6.87
CA GLN A 50 1.41 2.84 6.23
C GLN A 50 2.73 3.59 6.16
N TYR A 51 3.03 4.14 4.99
CA TYR A 51 4.21 4.97 4.75
C TYR A 51 3.75 6.41 4.51
N ALA A 52 4.31 7.33 5.28
CA ALA A 52 4.08 8.76 5.08
C ALA A 52 4.91 9.26 3.90
N ASP A 53 4.46 10.34 3.27
CA ASP A 53 5.26 11.08 2.31
C ASP A 53 6.55 11.61 2.94
N ALA A 54 7.69 11.40 2.27
CA ALA A 54 9.01 11.81 2.76
C ALA A 54 9.25 13.33 2.62
N THR A 55 8.47 14.02 1.80
CA THR A 55 8.60 15.46 1.52
C THR A 55 7.75 16.33 2.43
N GLY A 56 6.87 15.72 3.22
CA GLY A 56 6.03 16.41 4.21
C GLY A 56 4.76 17.04 3.61
N VAL A 57 4.40 16.65 2.38
CA VAL A 57 3.11 16.98 1.76
C VAL A 57 2.10 15.85 2.01
N GLN A 58 0.85 16.05 1.63
CA GLN A 58 -0.13 14.97 1.65
C GLN A 58 0.27 13.89 0.66
N GLY A 59 0.01 12.65 0.98
CA GLY A 59 0.32 11.48 0.17
C GLY A 59 0.77 10.36 1.07
N THR A 60 0.39 9.18 0.71
CA THR A 60 0.73 7.98 1.47
C THR A 60 0.60 6.76 0.57
N PHE A 61 1.29 5.70 0.94
CA PHE A 61 1.03 4.38 0.39
C PHE A 61 1.00 3.36 1.51
N TYR A 62 0.40 2.23 1.25
CA TYR A 62 0.33 1.12 2.19
C TYR A 62 0.93 -0.12 1.58
N THR A 63 1.42 -1.00 2.44
CA THR A 63 1.76 -2.37 2.06
C THR A 63 1.04 -3.36 2.94
N ILE A 64 0.70 -4.50 2.34
CA ILE A 64 0.26 -5.69 3.05
C ILE A 64 1.28 -6.78 2.74
N THR A 65 1.97 -7.26 3.75
CA THR A 65 3.13 -8.15 3.59
C THR A 65 3.08 -9.36 4.49
N ASN A 66 3.69 -10.43 4.03
CA ASN A 66 4.18 -11.54 4.83
C ASN A 66 5.51 -12.04 4.23
N ASP A 67 6.00 -13.21 4.63
CA ASP A 67 7.29 -13.76 4.16
C ASP A 67 7.38 -13.91 2.63
N THR A 68 6.25 -14.02 1.93
CA THR A 68 6.18 -14.32 0.48
C THR A 68 5.31 -13.35 -0.31
N THR A 69 4.70 -12.40 0.35
CA THR A 69 3.68 -11.52 -0.26
C THR A 69 4.06 -10.06 -0.09
N LEU A 70 3.94 -9.31 -1.18
CA LEU A 70 3.89 -7.85 -1.17
C LEU A 70 2.70 -7.38 -1.99
N ILE A 71 1.73 -6.76 -1.32
CA ILE A 71 0.64 -6.02 -1.96
C ILE A 71 0.86 -4.55 -1.64
N ILE A 72 0.82 -3.68 -2.64
CA ILE A 72 0.97 -2.23 -2.50
C ILE A 72 -0.40 -1.58 -2.77
N ILE A 73 -0.78 -0.62 -1.96
CA ILE A 73 -1.96 0.22 -2.16
C ILE A 73 -1.49 1.65 -2.34
N ASP A 74 -1.78 2.24 -3.50
CA ASP A 74 -1.28 3.53 -3.97
C ASP A 74 0.26 3.57 -4.06
N GLY A 75 0.86 4.73 -4.23
CA GLY A 75 2.31 4.86 -4.37
C GLY A 75 2.85 6.19 -3.84
N GLY A 76 1.96 7.15 -3.61
CA GLY A 76 2.37 8.50 -3.31
C GLY A 76 2.81 9.28 -4.56
N TRP A 77 3.42 10.42 -4.33
CA TRP A 77 3.97 11.30 -5.36
C TRP A 77 5.09 10.65 -6.17
N ALA A 78 5.41 11.21 -7.32
CA ALA A 78 6.53 10.76 -8.15
C ALA A 78 7.87 10.73 -7.38
N ASP A 79 8.09 11.68 -6.49
CA ASP A 79 9.29 11.77 -5.65
C ASP A 79 9.40 10.62 -4.63
N ASN A 80 8.30 9.93 -4.34
CA ASN A 80 8.30 8.75 -3.48
C ASN A 80 8.80 7.48 -4.19
N ALA A 81 8.99 7.50 -5.50
CA ALA A 81 9.36 6.31 -6.27
C ALA A 81 10.63 5.62 -5.74
N ALA A 82 11.62 6.39 -5.26
CA ALA A 82 12.81 5.81 -4.66
C ALA A 82 12.50 5.01 -3.38
N ALA A 83 11.70 5.57 -2.48
CA ALA A 83 11.29 4.89 -1.24
C ALA A 83 10.44 3.64 -1.52
N VAL A 84 9.51 3.74 -2.49
CA VAL A 84 8.69 2.58 -2.90
C VAL A 84 9.58 1.47 -3.48
N ARG A 85 10.58 1.81 -4.32
CA ARG A 85 11.55 0.83 -4.84
C ARG A 85 12.36 0.16 -3.73
N GLU A 86 12.76 0.90 -2.68
CA GLU A 86 13.46 0.30 -1.53
C GLU A 86 12.57 -0.74 -0.82
N VAL A 87 11.29 -0.44 -0.64
CA VAL A 87 10.31 -1.39 -0.07
C VAL A 87 10.17 -2.62 -0.97
N ILE A 88 10.04 -2.44 -2.29
CA ILE A 88 9.94 -3.55 -3.24
C ILE A 88 11.22 -4.39 -3.25
N ALA A 89 12.39 -3.75 -3.21
CA ALA A 89 13.67 -4.45 -3.17
C ALA A 89 13.83 -5.30 -1.91
N ALA A 90 13.35 -4.83 -0.76
CA ALA A 90 13.33 -5.61 0.48
C ALA A 90 12.45 -6.88 0.38
N HIS A 91 11.55 -6.92 -0.59
CA HIS A 91 10.67 -8.07 -0.89
C HIS A 91 11.08 -8.79 -2.20
N GLY A 92 12.35 -8.75 -2.57
CA GLY A 92 12.90 -9.51 -3.70
C GLY A 92 12.55 -8.96 -5.08
N ASN A 93 12.22 -7.68 -5.20
CA ASN A 93 11.80 -7.02 -6.44
C ASN A 93 10.53 -7.63 -7.05
N HIS A 94 9.63 -8.13 -6.21
CA HIS A 94 8.39 -8.76 -6.65
C HIS A 94 7.19 -8.15 -5.92
N VAL A 95 6.21 -7.69 -6.69
CA VAL A 95 4.92 -7.16 -6.24
C VAL A 95 3.82 -8.10 -6.73
N ASN A 96 3.13 -8.77 -5.80
CA ASN A 96 2.04 -9.68 -6.15
C ASN A 96 0.80 -8.93 -6.65
N ALA A 97 0.52 -7.77 -6.07
CA ALA A 97 -0.55 -6.90 -6.54
C ALA A 97 -0.25 -5.44 -6.22
N TRP A 98 -0.59 -4.55 -7.14
CA TRP A 98 -0.61 -3.12 -6.90
C TRP A 98 -2.03 -2.61 -7.08
N ILE A 99 -2.62 -2.05 -6.04
CA ILE A 99 -3.99 -1.56 -6.02
C ILE A 99 -3.92 -0.03 -6.01
N LEU A 100 -4.55 0.62 -6.99
CA LEU A 100 -4.62 2.06 -7.09
C LEU A 100 -6.04 2.53 -6.82
N SER A 101 -6.18 3.42 -5.86
CA SER A 101 -7.47 4.00 -5.50
C SER A 101 -7.99 4.92 -6.60
N HIS A 102 -7.12 5.77 -7.14
CA HIS A 102 -7.39 6.68 -8.24
C HIS A 102 -6.07 7.27 -8.80
N PRO A 103 -6.08 7.88 -10.01
CA PRO A 103 -4.86 8.27 -10.70
C PRO A 103 -4.36 9.69 -10.37
N HIS A 104 -4.71 10.29 -9.22
CA HIS A 104 -4.12 11.55 -8.80
C HIS A 104 -2.62 11.41 -8.50
N GLN A 105 -1.90 12.53 -8.59
CA GLN A 105 -0.44 12.54 -8.50
C GLN A 105 0.11 12.03 -7.16
N ASP A 106 -0.60 12.24 -6.07
CA ASP A 106 -0.25 11.80 -4.72
C ASP A 106 -0.62 10.33 -4.43
N HIS A 107 -1.17 9.64 -5.43
CA HIS A 107 -1.50 8.20 -5.42
C HIS A 107 -0.77 7.42 -6.51
N ALA A 108 -0.81 7.90 -7.76
CA ALA A 108 -0.26 7.22 -8.92
C ALA A 108 1.14 7.69 -9.33
N GLY A 109 1.68 8.75 -8.73
CA GLY A 109 2.94 9.34 -9.17
C GLY A 109 4.12 8.38 -9.15
N ALA A 110 4.36 7.70 -8.03
CA ALA A 110 5.44 6.72 -7.93
C ALA A 110 5.14 5.45 -8.75
N PHE A 111 3.88 5.01 -8.80
CA PHE A 111 3.47 3.90 -9.66
C PHE A 111 3.86 4.15 -11.12
N ASN A 112 3.49 5.31 -11.69
CA ASN A 112 3.80 5.65 -13.07
C ASN A 112 5.29 5.55 -13.37
N GLN A 113 6.14 6.05 -12.47
CA GLN A 113 7.60 5.98 -12.66
C GLN A 113 8.12 4.55 -12.60
N ILE A 114 7.63 3.75 -11.67
CA ILE A 114 8.09 2.37 -11.48
C ILE A 114 7.56 1.47 -12.59
N TYR A 115 6.29 1.64 -12.97
CA TYR A 115 5.66 0.83 -14.01
C TYR A 115 6.25 1.12 -15.41
N ALA A 116 6.57 2.39 -15.71
CA ALA A 116 7.24 2.79 -16.95
C ALA A 116 8.70 2.28 -17.05
N SER A 117 9.38 2.17 -15.91
CA SER A 117 10.79 1.77 -15.84
C SER A 117 10.98 0.79 -14.66
N PRO A 118 10.59 -0.47 -14.81
CA PRO A 118 10.55 -1.41 -13.68
C PRO A 118 11.93 -1.80 -13.15
N ASP A 119 13.00 -1.70 -13.94
CA ASP A 119 14.39 -1.92 -13.51
C ASP A 119 14.61 -3.23 -12.74
N GLY A 120 14.01 -4.31 -13.24
CA GLY A 120 14.07 -5.64 -12.62
C GLY A 120 12.97 -5.93 -11.59
N ILE A 121 12.04 -5.01 -11.36
CA ILE A 121 10.82 -5.24 -10.58
C ILE A 121 9.81 -6.02 -11.44
N THR A 122 9.20 -7.03 -10.84
CA THR A 122 8.08 -7.76 -11.41
C THR A 122 6.78 -7.37 -10.70
N ILE A 123 5.73 -7.05 -11.45
CA ILE A 123 4.40 -6.74 -10.94
C ILE A 123 3.43 -7.72 -11.57
N ASP A 124 2.86 -8.64 -10.77
CA ASP A 124 1.99 -9.70 -11.29
C ASP A 124 0.64 -9.15 -11.74
N ALA A 125 0.02 -8.30 -10.92
CA ALA A 125 -1.29 -7.71 -11.20
C ALA A 125 -1.39 -6.27 -10.72
N VAL A 126 -2.13 -5.47 -11.47
CA VAL A 126 -2.56 -4.12 -11.11
C VAL A 126 -4.07 -4.08 -11.07
N TYR A 127 -4.62 -3.51 -10.02
CA TYR A 127 -6.05 -3.30 -9.86
C TYR A 127 -6.31 -1.82 -9.64
N ASP A 128 -7.29 -1.28 -10.32
CA ASP A 128 -7.67 0.12 -10.17
C ASP A 128 -9.19 0.30 -10.06
N ASN A 129 -9.60 1.49 -9.67
CA ASN A 129 -10.99 1.87 -9.51
C ASN A 129 -11.72 2.04 -10.87
N GLY A 130 -10.97 2.08 -11.98
CA GLY A 130 -11.49 2.58 -13.25
C GLY A 130 -11.74 4.09 -13.19
N PHE A 131 -11.78 4.74 -14.32
CA PHE A 131 -12.17 6.15 -14.46
C PHE A 131 -12.42 6.47 -15.94
N ASP A 132 -13.22 7.51 -16.18
CA ASP A 132 -13.45 8.03 -17.52
C ASP A 132 -12.39 9.10 -17.83
N TYR A 133 -11.37 8.70 -18.58
CA TYR A 133 -10.27 9.60 -18.93
C TYR A 133 -10.74 10.81 -19.74
N ASP A 134 -11.61 10.59 -20.72
CA ASP A 134 -12.10 11.66 -21.60
C ASP A 134 -12.91 12.70 -20.82
N PHE A 135 -13.67 12.25 -19.84
CA PHE A 135 -14.41 13.13 -18.94
C PHE A 135 -13.44 13.94 -18.05
N ILE A 136 -12.45 13.30 -17.45
CA ILE A 136 -11.46 13.99 -16.59
C ILE A 136 -10.63 14.99 -17.40
N GLU A 137 -10.23 14.64 -18.63
CA GLU A 137 -9.50 15.55 -19.53
C GLU A 137 -10.33 16.80 -19.85
N ALA A 138 -11.64 16.64 -20.04
CA ALA A 138 -12.55 17.75 -20.36
C ALA A 138 -12.92 18.62 -19.16
N ALA A 139 -13.00 18.03 -17.96
CA ALA A 139 -13.52 18.64 -16.74
C ALA A 139 -12.46 18.99 -15.70
N GLY A 140 -11.18 18.58 -15.92
CA GLY A 140 -10.09 18.70 -14.95
C GLY A 140 -9.87 20.11 -14.43
N GLU A 141 -9.66 20.20 -13.12
CA GLU A 141 -9.32 21.45 -12.45
C GLU A 141 -7.78 21.66 -12.48
N PRO A 142 -7.27 22.87 -12.29
CA PRO A 142 -5.83 23.16 -12.35
C PRO A 142 -4.96 22.41 -11.32
N TYR A 143 -5.56 21.86 -10.26
CA TYR A 143 -4.87 21.06 -9.26
C TYR A 143 -4.89 19.56 -9.60
N ASP A 144 -5.72 19.13 -10.55
CA ASP A 144 -5.69 17.79 -11.09
C ASP A 144 -4.54 17.71 -12.07
N ASP A 145 -3.46 17.04 -11.74
CA ASP A 145 -2.34 16.90 -12.66
C ASP A 145 -2.72 15.92 -13.78
N ILE A 146 -3.36 16.44 -14.80
CA ILE A 146 -3.80 15.68 -15.97
C ILE A 146 -2.63 14.92 -16.62
N THR A 147 -1.41 15.42 -16.50
CA THR A 147 -0.22 14.76 -17.05
C THR A 147 0.04 13.42 -16.34
N VAL A 148 -0.20 13.35 -15.03
CA VAL A 148 -0.05 12.09 -14.27
C VAL A 148 -1.15 11.12 -14.67
N MET A 149 -2.39 11.58 -14.82
CA MET A 149 -3.52 10.76 -15.25
C MET A 149 -3.35 10.26 -16.69
N GLU A 150 -2.89 11.11 -17.61
CA GLU A 150 -2.57 10.75 -19.00
C GLU A 150 -1.44 9.71 -19.05
N THR A 151 -0.42 9.88 -18.24
CA THR A 151 0.67 8.91 -18.12
C THR A 151 0.15 7.58 -17.63
N TYR A 152 -0.64 7.58 -16.56
CA TYR A 152 -1.27 6.37 -16.02
C TYR A 152 -2.11 5.67 -17.08
N HIS A 153 -3.02 6.39 -17.75
CA HIS A 153 -3.86 5.83 -18.82
C HIS A 153 -3.02 5.25 -19.96
N THR A 154 -1.99 5.95 -20.40
CA THR A 154 -1.10 5.46 -21.46
C THR A 154 -0.37 4.17 -21.08
N LEU A 155 0.06 4.05 -19.82
CA LEU A 155 0.75 2.87 -19.33
C LEU A 155 -0.17 1.66 -19.13
N THR A 156 -1.43 1.88 -18.80
CA THR A 156 -2.32 0.82 -18.28
C THR A 156 -3.39 0.36 -19.26
N ARG A 157 -3.86 1.22 -20.17
CA ARG A 157 -5.00 0.93 -21.07
C ARG A 157 -4.90 -0.35 -21.90
N ASP A 158 -3.69 -0.74 -22.31
CA ASP A 158 -3.45 -1.94 -23.13
C ASP A 158 -2.66 -3.02 -22.36
N ALA A 159 -2.43 -2.82 -21.06
CA ALA A 159 -1.63 -3.71 -20.25
C ALA A 159 -2.44 -4.94 -19.80
N SER A 160 -1.94 -6.14 -20.10
CA SER A 160 -2.67 -7.38 -19.85
C SER A 160 -2.75 -7.78 -18.36
N ASN A 161 -1.95 -7.15 -17.50
CA ASN A 161 -1.94 -7.39 -16.06
C ASN A 161 -2.72 -6.33 -15.27
N VAL A 162 -3.47 -5.43 -15.95
CA VAL A 162 -4.32 -4.42 -15.33
C VAL A 162 -5.78 -4.85 -15.38
N THR A 163 -6.47 -4.70 -14.27
CA THR A 163 -7.91 -5.01 -14.13
C THR A 163 -8.63 -3.83 -13.49
N HIS A 164 -9.61 -3.29 -14.19
CA HIS A 164 -10.52 -2.28 -13.65
C HIS A 164 -11.58 -2.96 -12.77
N LEU A 165 -11.68 -2.48 -11.53
CA LEU A 165 -12.58 -3.03 -10.53
C LEU A 165 -13.97 -2.42 -10.65
N HIS A 166 -14.98 -3.22 -10.29
CA HIS A 166 -16.37 -2.79 -10.19
C HIS A 166 -16.89 -3.02 -8.78
N ARG A 167 -17.85 -2.21 -8.37
CA ARG A 167 -18.53 -2.40 -7.09
C ARG A 167 -19.16 -3.80 -7.00
N GLY A 168 -18.85 -4.51 -5.94
CA GLY A 168 -19.31 -5.88 -5.70
C GLY A 168 -18.32 -6.94 -6.14
N ASP A 169 -17.23 -6.57 -6.81
CA ASP A 169 -16.17 -7.53 -7.13
C ASP A 169 -15.55 -8.09 -5.84
N VAL A 170 -15.12 -9.35 -5.96
CA VAL A 170 -14.42 -10.04 -4.87
C VAL A 170 -13.14 -10.64 -5.44
N LEU A 171 -12.01 -10.18 -4.91
CA LEU A 171 -10.70 -10.63 -5.32
C LEU A 171 -10.11 -11.56 -4.27
N SER A 172 -9.40 -12.58 -4.71
CA SER A 172 -8.54 -13.40 -3.86
C SER A 172 -7.09 -13.16 -4.26
N ILE A 173 -6.34 -12.49 -3.39
CA ILE A 173 -4.94 -12.12 -3.64
C ILE A 173 -4.11 -12.67 -2.49
N CYS A 174 -3.20 -13.58 -2.80
CA CYS A 174 -2.27 -14.19 -1.82
C CYS A 174 -2.95 -14.71 -0.55
N GLY A 175 -4.16 -15.30 -0.67
CA GLY A 175 -4.91 -15.83 0.49
C GLY A 175 -5.77 -14.81 1.22
N LEU A 176 -5.69 -13.53 0.86
CA LEU A 176 -6.61 -12.48 1.35
C LEU A 176 -7.81 -12.35 0.42
N THR A 177 -8.95 -12.01 1.00
CA THR A 177 -10.17 -11.67 0.25
C THR A 177 -10.41 -10.17 0.34
N PHE A 178 -10.49 -9.52 -0.83
CA PHE A 178 -10.83 -8.11 -0.97
C PHE A 178 -12.23 -8.00 -1.55
N SER A 179 -13.11 -7.26 -0.87
CA SER A 179 -14.44 -6.93 -1.37
C SER A 179 -14.45 -5.49 -1.83
N VAL A 180 -14.80 -5.23 -3.08
CA VAL A 180 -14.88 -3.89 -3.65
C VAL A 180 -16.23 -3.29 -3.24
N LEU A 181 -16.20 -2.34 -2.31
CA LEU A 181 -17.39 -1.69 -1.78
C LEU A 181 -17.85 -0.53 -2.65
N ASN A 182 -16.90 0.16 -3.27
CA ASN A 182 -17.14 1.26 -4.20
C ASN A 182 -16.09 1.22 -5.31
N ALA A 183 -16.53 1.53 -6.52
CA ALA A 183 -15.68 1.70 -7.69
C ALA A 183 -16.45 2.57 -8.69
N TYR A 184 -15.72 3.13 -9.66
CA TYR A 184 -16.36 3.84 -10.75
C TYR A 184 -17.37 2.93 -11.47
N ASP A 185 -18.57 3.44 -11.66
CA ASP A 185 -19.59 2.84 -12.53
C ASP A 185 -20.50 3.94 -13.11
N ASP A 186 -21.32 3.59 -14.10
CA ASP A 186 -22.23 4.55 -14.76
C ASP A 186 -23.18 5.27 -13.79
N THR A 187 -23.37 4.77 -12.57
CA THR A 187 -24.23 5.39 -11.57
C THR A 187 -23.54 6.56 -10.86
N VAL A 188 -22.22 6.62 -10.88
CA VAL A 188 -21.44 7.74 -10.29
C VAL A 188 -21.80 9.03 -11.03
N LEU A 189 -21.68 9.05 -12.34
CA LEU A 189 -22.02 10.21 -13.17
C LEU A 189 -23.46 10.69 -13.02
N GLN A 190 -24.39 9.79 -12.72
CA GLN A 190 -25.79 10.13 -12.47
C GLN A 190 -26.02 10.84 -11.15
N ASN A 191 -25.10 10.71 -10.20
CA ASN A 191 -25.25 11.20 -8.84
C ASN A 191 -24.35 12.41 -8.53
N VAL A 192 -23.43 12.77 -9.42
CA VAL A 192 -22.61 13.99 -9.23
C VAL A 192 -23.43 15.22 -9.58
N GLY A 193 -23.34 16.23 -8.72
CA GLY A 193 -24.09 17.48 -8.88
C GLY A 193 -23.50 18.37 -9.98
N ASP A 194 -22.21 18.29 -10.19
CA ASP A 194 -21.46 18.95 -11.26
C ASP A 194 -20.20 18.14 -11.56
N GLU A 195 -19.45 18.58 -12.58
CA GLU A 195 -18.23 17.90 -13.04
C GLU A 195 -17.12 17.85 -11.95
N LYS A 196 -17.14 18.78 -11.00
CA LYS A 196 -16.15 18.82 -9.91
C LYS A 196 -16.34 17.69 -8.90
N ASP A 197 -17.58 17.26 -8.69
CA ASP A 197 -17.91 16.20 -7.75
C ASP A 197 -17.45 14.80 -8.26
N TYR A 198 -17.17 14.69 -9.56
CA TYR A 198 -16.75 13.44 -10.18
C TYR A 198 -15.32 13.04 -9.85
N GLN A 199 -14.44 14.01 -9.65
CA GLN A 199 -13.01 13.79 -9.46
C GLN A 199 -12.62 13.44 -8.01
N ASN A 200 -13.55 13.55 -7.08
CA ASN A 200 -13.41 13.24 -5.67
C ASN A 200 -14.25 12.02 -5.32
#